data_a0c541ccee5a2c4015cadf14aa0a942d
#
_entry.id   a0c541ccee5a2c4015cadf14aa0a942d
#
_cell.length_a   1.000
_cell.length_b   1.000
_cell.length_c   1.000
_cell.angle_alpha   90.00
_cell.angle_beta   90.00
_cell.angle_gamma   90.00
#
_symmetry.space_group_name_H-M   'P 1'
#
loop_
_entity.id
_entity.type
_entity.pdbx_description
1 polymer ?
#
loop_
_entity_poly.entity_id
_entity_poly.type
_entity_poly.pdbx_seq_one_letter_code
_entity_poly.pdbx_strand_id
1 'polypeptide(L)'
;MRIDEITDNVSYKIFISISLLILFLFTFRVDAMASDKESIVQEEEEVVEKLDAGSIIIEHLLNDYEWHVFTWKGKHFTVYLPVILFDKGNMYVFSSRRLSHDERYVLKDKKTGEDIVFSIPKEGKYKDKIVIIEGNGEVRRPFDISITKNVLGLFVSCILMVVLFLIVAKAYKKRGEKAPKGLQSLFEMLICFVRDDIAKKTIDEHHYEKYLPYLVTVFFFIFINNLLGLIPIFPFGANLTGNITVTIVLALFTFIITNIFGNREYYKDIVNTPGVPWYLKLPVPLMPVIELVGCFTKPFVLAVRLFANITAGHIVVLGFITIIFVLGEMSMYAGYAMSVVSLLLAIFVDCLELLVAFIQAYVFTLLSALYFGMSCKEEHKE
;
A
#
# COMPACT_ATOMS: atom_id res chain seq x y z
N MET A 1 -7.90 33.25 -3.43
CA MET A 1 -8.20 32.14 -4.37
C MET A 1 -9.51 31.49 -3.96
N ARG A 2 -10.52 31.45 -4.83
CA ARG A 2 -11.82 30.87 -4.48
C ARG A 2 -11.70 29.35 -4.39
N ILE A 3 -12.43 28.74 -3.47
CA ILE A 3 -12.43 27.28 -3.28
C ILE A 3 -12.81 26.55 -4.57
N ASP A 4 -13.62 27.18 -5.43
CA ASP A 4 -14.04 26.66 -6.73
C ASP A 4 -12.86 26.50 -7.72
N GLU A 5 -11.94 27.45 -7.76
CA GLU A 5 -10.71 27.36 -8.57
C GLU A 5 -9.76 26.30 -8.03
N ILE A 6 -9.72 26.14 -6.70
CA ILE A 6 -8.94 25.08 -6.06
C ILE A 6 -9.53 23.72 -6.41
N THR A 7 -10.87 23.54 -6.35
CA THR A 7 -11.50 22.24 -6.61
C THR A 7 -11.39 21.82 -8.08
N ASP A 8 -11.54 22.73 -9.05
CA ASP A 8 -11.41 22.38 -10.48
C ASP A 8 -9.93 22.09 -10.84
N ASN A 9 -9.00 22.89 -10.38
CA ASN A 9 -7.56 22.69 -10.62
C ASN A 9 -7.00 21.49 -9.82
N VAL A 10 -7.46 21.31 -8.58
CA VAL A 10 -7.11 20.17 -7.73
C VAL A 10 -7.72 18.88 -8.28
N SER A 11 -8.99 18.88 -8.71
CA SER A 11 -9.64 17.68 -9.27
C SER A 11 -8.94 17.19 -10.53
N TYR A 12 -8.55 18.09 -11.46
CA TYR A 12 -7.83 17.72 -12.66
C TYR A 12 -6.41 17.22 -12.36
N LYS A 13 -5.69 17.91 -11.47
CA LYS A 13 -4.33 17.49 -11.05
C LYS A 13 -4.34 16.22 -10.21
N ILE A 14 -5.36 16.03 -9.37
CA ILE A 14 -5.58 14.76 -8.66
C ILE A 14 -5.82 13.63 -9.66
N PHE A 15 -6.65 13.84 -10.68
CA PHE A 15 -6.91 12.84 -11.71
C PHE A 15 -5.62 12.46 -12.44
N ILE A 16 -4.79 13.44 -12.81
CA ILE A 16 -3.48 13.18 -13.43
C ILE A 16 -2.55 12.46 -12.46
N SER A 17 -2.46 12.89 -11.19
CA SER A 17 -1.60 12.27 -10.19
C SER A 17 -2.01 10.83 -9.92
N ILE A 18 -3.31 10.53 -9.84
CA ILE A 18 -3.83 9.17 -9.67
C ILE A 18 -3.55 8.33 -10.91
N SER A 19 -3.76 8.88 -12.12
CA SER A 19 -3.48 8.17 -13.36
C SER A 19 -1.99 7.84 -13.50
N LEU A 20 -1.12 8.77 -13.14
CA LEU A 20 0.32 8.56 -13.10
C LEU A 20 0.72 7.53 -12.01
N LEU A 21 0.10 7.59 -10.83
CA LEU A 21 0.31 6.62 -9.76
C LEU A 21 -0.10 5.21 -10.20
N ILE A 22 -1.26 5.08 -10.83
CA ILE A 22 -1.74 3.79 -11.36
C ILE A 22 -0.80 3.29 -12.45
N LEU A 23 -0.42 4.14 -13.41
CA LEU A 23 0.48 3.79 -14.50
C LEU A 23 1.85 3.35 -13.97
N PHE A 24 2.38 4.05 -12.98
CA PHE A 24 3.66 3.73 -12.35
C PHE A 24 3.59 2.45 -11.52
N LEU A 25 2.52 2.24 -10.73
CA LEU A 25 2.29 0.99 -10.00
C LEU A 25 2.13 -0.21 -10.95
N PHE A 26 1.63 0.04 -12.16
CA PHE A 26 1.51 -0.99 -13.20
C PHE A 26 2.86 -1.29 -13.89
N THR A 27 3.72 -0.29 -14.07
CA THR A 27 5.03 -0.45 -14.73
C THR A 27 6.12 -0.90 -13.76
N PHE A 28 6.06 -0.47 -12.52
CA PHE A 28 6.98 -0.88 -11.45
C PHE A 28 6.33 -1.94 -10.56
N ARG A 29 6.16 -3.14 -11.06
CA ARG A 29 6.20 -4.32 -10.21
C ARG A 29 7.65 -4.48 -9.75
N VAL A 30 8.03 -3.70 -8.76
CA VAL A 30 9.19 -4.04 -7.96
C VAL A 30 8.80 -5.36 -7.29
N ASP A 31 9.32 -6.46 -7.85
CA ASP A 31 9.39 -7.69 -7.09
C ASP A 31 10.12 -7.30 -5.82
N ALA A 32 9.35 -7.06 -4.75
CA ALA A 32 9.94 -6.90 -3.45
C ALA A 32 10.84 -8.12 -3.31
N MET A 33 12.14 -7.88 -3.23
CA MET A 33 13.08 -8.90 -2.82
C MET A 33 12.50 -9.44 -1.53
N ALA A 34 11.85 -10.60 -1.66
CA ALA A 34 11.44 -11.35 -0.50
C ALA A 34 12.75 -11.60 0.23
N SER A 35 12.92 -10.93 1.35
CA SER A 35 14.01 -11.15 2.27
C SER A 35 14.14 -12.65 2.41
N ASP A 36 15.30 -13.17 2.02
CA ASP A 36 15.72 -14.52 2.34
C ASP A 36 15.61 -14.66 3.86
N LYS A 37 14.50 -15.17 4.34
CA LYS A 37 14.48 -15.78 5.66
C LYS A 37 15.02 -17.16 5.48
N GLU A 38 16.33 -17.24 5.75
CA GLU A 38 17.02 -18.47 6.02
C GLU A 38 16.22 -19.37 6.94
N SER A 39 16.11 -20.59 6.49
CA SER A 39 15.84 -21.80 7.21
C SER A 39 16.26 -21.78 8.68
N ILE A 40 15.30 -21.84 9.58
CA ILE A 40 15.52 -22.33 10.93
C ILE A 40 14.58 -23.51 11.14
N VAL A 41 15.25 -24.67 11.19
CA VAL A 41 14.93 -25.89 11.90
C VAL A 41 13.72 -26.70 11.46
N GLN A 42 14.05 -27.79 10.78
CA GLN A 42 13.32 -29.04 10.79
C GLN A 42 13.37 -29.64 12.19
N GLU A 43 12.24 -29.88 12.80
CA GLU A 43 12.00 -31.01 13.66
C GLU A 43 10.65 -31.60 13.27
N GLU A 44 10.72 -32.83 12.76
CA GLU A 44 9.57 -33.68 12.52
C GLU A 44 8.98 -34.11 13.88
N GLU A 45 7.80 -33.59 14.20
CA GLU A 45 6.90 -34.24 15.17
C GLU A 45 5.53 -34.41 14.53
N GLU A 46 4.93 -35.57 14.78
CA GLU A 46 3.64 -36.05 14.30
C GLU A 46 2.57 -34.97 14.40
N VAL A 47 2.03 -34.59 13.24
CA VAL A 47 1.02 -33.54 13.11
C VAL A 47 -0.34 -34.11 13.52
N VAL A 48 -0.69 -33.91 14.78
CA VAL A 48 -2.07 -33.63 15.12
C VAL A 48 -2.35 -32.27 14.45
N GLU A 49 -3.38 -32.17 13.62
CA GLU A 49 -3.80 -30.99 12.89
C GLU A 49 -4.22 -29.91 13.89
N LYS A 50 -3.25 -29.32 14.59
CA LYS A 50 -3.44 -28.14 15.43
C LYS A 50 -3.65 -26.96 14.47
N LEU A 51 -4.76 -26.25 14.64
CA LEU A 51 -5.00 -24.98 13.99
C LEU A 51 -3.73 -24.10 14.16
N ASP A 52 -2.92 -24.01 13.12
CA ASP A 52 -1.77 -23.11 13.14
C ASP A 52 -2.26 -21.68 12.98
N ALA A 53 -2.44 -21.04 14.13
CA ALA A 53 -2.86 -19.64 14.22
C ALA A 53 -2.00 -18.71 13.38
N GLY A 54 -0.70 -19.00 13.27
CA GLY A 54 0.23 -18.19 12.50
C GLY A 54 -0.01 -18.29 11.01
N SER A 55 -0.28 -19.48 10.48
CA SER A 55 -0.54 -19.70 9.06
C SER A 55 -1.83 -18.99 8.62
N ILE A 56 -2.89 -19.07 9.41
CA ILE A 56 -4.18 -18.39 9.11
C ILE A 56 -4.02 -16.87 9.04
N ILE A 57 -3.27 -16.28 9.99
CA ILE A 57 -3.02 -14.85 10.01
C ILE A 57 -2.20 -14.41 8.78
N ILE A 58 -1.15 -15.17 8.46
CA ILE A 58 -0.27 -14.86 7.32
C ILE A 58 -1.02 -15.00 6.00
N GLU A 59 -1.79 -16.07 5.81
CA GLU A 59 -2.58 -16.31 4.59
C GLU A 59 -3.59 -15.18 4.33
N HIS A 60 -4.20 -14.65 5.38
CA HIS A 60 -5.15 -13.52 5.26
C HIS A 60 -4.48 -12.21 4.83
N LEU A 61 -3.22 -12.01 5.22
CA LEU A 61 -2.44 -10.80 4.91
C LEU A 61 -1.76 -10.86 3.54
N LEU A 62 -1.50 -12.05 3.01
CA LEU A 62 -0.80 -12.22 1.74
C LEU A 62 -1.65 -11.78 0.55
N ASN A 63 -0.93 -11.37 -0.50
CA ASN A 63 -1.52 -11.03 -1.79
C ASN A 63 -1.74 -12.31 -2.59
N ASP A 64 -2.99 -12.57 -3.01
CA ASP A 64 -3.38 -13.79 -3.68
C ASP A 64 -3.96 -13.51 -5.08
N TYR A 65 -3.99 -14.54 -5.94
CA TYR A 65 -4.64 -14.54 -7.26
C TYR A 65 -6.16 -14.78 -7.17
N GLU A 66 -6.65 -15.08 -5.97
CA GLU A 66 -8.05 -15.30 -5.66
C GLU A 66 -8.51 -14.37 -4.55
N TRP A 67 -9.78 -13.97 -4.60
CA TRP A 67 -10.37 -13.19 -3.51
C TRP A 67 -11.50 -13.99 -2.88
N HIS A 68 -11.22 -14.62 -1.76
CA HIS A 68 -12.23 -15.28 -0.95
C HIS A 68 -13.12 -14.23 -0.31
N VAL A 69 -14.44 -14.27 -0.60
CA VAL A 69 -15.40 -13.28 -0.12
C VAL A 69 -16.05 -13.75 1.18
N PHE A 70 -16.65 -14.92 1.19
CA PHE A 70 -17.24 -15.57 2.36
C PHE A 70 -17.53 -17.04 2.08
N THR A 71 -17.69 -17.81 3.16
CA THR A 71 -18.14 -19.21 3.11
C THR A 71 -19.54 -19.34 3.66
N TRP A 72 -20.49 -19.86 2.87
CA TRP A 72 -21.86 -20.09 3.28
C TRP A 72 -22.24 -21.54 3.07
N LYS A 73 -22.64 -22.23 4.17
CA LYS A 73 -23.02 -23.64 4.14
C LYS A 73 -22.01 -24.56 3.44
N GLY A 74 -20.72 -24.38 3.69
CA GLY A 74 -19.65 -25.16 3.08
C GLY A 74 -19.36 -24.83 1.60
N LYS A 75 -20.01 -23.81 1.02
CA LYS A 75 -19.66 -23.31 -0.31
C LYS A 75 -18.83 -22.03 -0.18
N HIS A 76 -17.65 -22.06 -0.79
CA HIS A 76 -16.76 -20.91 -0.85
C HIS A 76 -17.17 -19.99 -2.01
N PHE A 77 -17.47 -18.74 -1.68
CA PHE A 77 -17.69 -17.70 -2.67
C PHE A 77 -16.36 -16.98 -2.89
N THR A 78 -15.68 -17.34 -3.99
CA THR A 78 -14.38 -16.81 -4.36
C THR A 78 -14.47 -16.08 -5.69
N VAL A 79 -13.95 -14.87 -5.77
CA VAL A 79 -13.80 -14.13 -7.01
C VAL A 79 -12.46 -14.52 -7.64
N TYR A 80 -12.52 -15.20 -8.78
CA TYR A 80 -11.37 -15.63 -9.54
C TYR A 80 -10.87 -14.49 -10.43
N LEU A 81 -9.59 -14.14 -10.28
CA LEU A 81 -9.00 -13.01 -10.97
C LEU A 81 -8.31 -13.42 -12.28
N PRO A 82 -8.21 -12.55 -13.28
CA PRO A 82 -7.51 -12.86 -14.51
C PRO A 82 -5.99 -12.89 -14.28
N VAL A 83 -5.40 -14.00 -14.69
CA VAL A 83 -3.95 -14.22 -14.71
C VAL A 83 -3.41 -13.83 -16.06
N ILE A 84 -2.40 -12.96 -16.11
CA ILE A 84 -1.76 -12.47 -17.32
C ILE A 84 -0.25 -12.68 -17.17
N LEU A 85 0.29 -13.58 -17.96
CA LEU A 85 1.70 -13.95 -17.91
C LEU A 85 2.38 -13.67 -19.25
N PHE A 86 3.60 -13.17 -19.21
CA PHE A 86 4.47 -13.03 -20.37
C PHE A 86 5.68 -13.95 -20.25
N ASP A 87 5.90 -14.77 -21.26
CA ASP A 87 7.04 -15.64 -21.32
C ASP A 87 7.53 -15.86 -22.75
N LYS A 88 8.84 -15.72 -22.96
CA LYS A 88 9.52 -15.88 -24.26
C LYS A 88 8.80 -15.19 -25.44
N GLY A 89 8.20 -14.01 -25.19
CA GLY A 89 7.47 -13.24 -26.21
C GLY A 89 6.03 -13.73 -26.50
N ASN A 90 5.51 -14.65 -25.70
CA ASN A 90 4.13 -15.10 -25.74
C ASN A 90 3.36 -14.55 -24.51
N MET A 91 2.10 -14.18 -24.73
CA MET A 91 1.19 -13.74 -23.66
C MET A 91 0.16 -14.83 -23.39
N TYR A 92 0.05 -15.25 -22.13
CA TYR A 92 -0.91 -16.23 -21.66
C TYR A 92 -1.92 -15.55 -20.76
N VAL A 93 -3.21 -15.68 -21.07
CA VAL A 93 -4.30 -15.07 -20.29
C VAL A 93 -5.31 -16.16 -19.96
N PHE A 94 -5.56 -16.37 -18.67
CA PHE A 94 -6.56 -17.32 -18.18
C PHE A 94 -7.07 -16.90 -16.78
N SER A 95 -8.15 -17.52 -16.31
CA SER A 95 -8.68 -17.26 -14.97
C SER A 95 -7.94 -18.08 -13.93
N SER A 96 -7.69 -17.49 -12.74
CA SER A 96 -7.07 -18.17 -11.60
C SER A 96 -7.81 -19.42 -11.15
N ARG A 97 -9.12 -19.55 -11.45
CA ARG A 97 -9.93 -20.74 -11.19
C ARG A 97 -9.28 -22.04 -11.68
N ARG A 98 -8.47 -21.98 -12.74
CA ARG A 98 -7.80 -23.14 -13.31
C ARG A 98 -6.57 -23.59 -12.52
N LEU A 99 -6.11 -22.75 -11.59
CA LEU A 99 -4.97 -23.02 -10.71
C LEU A 99 -5.39 -23.23 -9.23
N SER A 100 -6.68 -22.97 -8.88
CA SER A 100 -7.16 -22.92 -7.48
C SER A 100 -7.32 -24.31 -6.82
N HIS A 101 -7.27 -25.38 -7.58
CA HIS A 101 -7.51 -26.74 -7.07
C HIS A 101 -6.27 -27.63 -7.04
N ASP A 102 -5.07 -27.09 -6.78
CA ASP A 102 -3.80 -27.85 -6.82
C ASP A 102 -3.51 -28.52 -8.19
N GLU A 103 -4.29 -28.19 -9.20
CA GLU A 103 -4.17 -28.76 -10.52
C GLU A 103 -3.13 -28.03 -11.35
N ARG A 104 -2.28 -28.80 -11.98
CA ARG A 104 -1.37 -28.31 -13.01
C ARG A 104 -2.20 -27.92 -14.22
N TYR A 105 -2.22 -26.63 -14.53
CA TYR A 105 -2.92 -26.16 -15.72
C TYR A 105 -2.02 -26.32 -16.95
N VAL A 106 -2.44 -27.19 -17.87
CA VAL A 106 -1.72 -27.46 -19.10
C VAL A 106 -2.32 -26.63 -20.24
N LEU A 107 -1.49 -25.85 -20.91
CA LEU A 107 -1.88 -25.05 -22.07
C LEU A 107 -0.92 -25.33 -23.23
N LYS A 108 -1.47 -25.63 -24.42
CA LYS A 108 -0.65 -25.82 -25.62
C LYS A 108 -0.16 -24.47 -26.14
N ASP A 109 1.14 -24.35 -26.32
CA ASP A 109 1.70 -23.18 -26.98
C ASP A 109 1.22 -23.13 -28.43
N LYS A 110 0.68 -22.00 -28.84
CA LYS A 110 0.17 -21.78 -30.18
C LYS A 110 1.28 -21.80 -31.27
N LYS A 111 2.54 -21.57 -30.88
CA LYS A 111 3.67 -21.46 -31.79
C LYS A 111 4.51 -22.75 -31.89
N THR A 112 4.77 -23.36 -30.72
CA THR A 112 5.63 -24.57 -30.67
C THR A 112 4.83 -25.86 -30.63
N GLY A 113 3.53 -25.81 -30.26
CA GLY A 113 2.69 -26.99 -30.06
C GLY A 113 3.03 -27.80 -28.82
N GLU A 114 3.99 -27.36 -28.02
CA GLU A 114 4.41 -28.01 -26.80
C GLU A 114 3.43 -27.73 -25.67
N ASP A 115 3.30 -28.69 -24.74
CA ASP A 115 2.47 -28.53 -23.56
C ASP A 115 3.23 -27.73 -22.49
N ILE A 116 2.70 -26.58 -22.14
CA ILE A 116 3.21 -25.73 -21.06
C ILE A 116 2.37 -25.95 -19.80
N VAL A 117 3.02 -26.33 -18.72
CA VAL A 117 2.37 -26.62 -17.45
C VAL A 117 2.56 -25.46 -16.50
N PHE A 118 1.47 -24.83 -16.07
CA PHE A 118 1.45 -23.80 -15.03
C PHE A 118 1.09 -24.42 -13.69
N SER A 119 1.78 -24.00 -12.62
CA SER A 119 1.52 -24.45 -11.24
C SER A 119 1.85 -23.36 -10.24
N ILE A 120 1.26 -23.43 -9.04
CA ILE A 120 1.62 -22.59 -7.90
C ILE A 120 2.22 -23.53 -6.84
N PRO A 121 3.56 -23.55 -6.67
CA PRO A 121 4.19 -24.40 -5.66
C PRO A 121 3.89 -23.88 -4.26
N LYS A 122 3.58 -24.80 -3.35
CA LYS A 122 3.34 -24.51 -1.90
C LYS A 122 4.65 -24.37 -1.12
N GLU A 123 5.76 -24.86 -1.69
CA GLU A 123 7.08 -24.88 -1.04
C GLU A 123 8.19 -24.49 -2.01
N GLY A 124 9.35 -24.09 -1.47
CA GLY A 124 10.54 -23.80 -2.25
C GLY A 124 10.69 -22.33 -2.64
N LYS A 125 11.67 -22.04 -3.52
CA LYS A 125 12.08 -20.68 -3.93
C LYS A 125 10.95 -19.83 -4.54
N TYR A 126 9.96 -20.47 -5.14
CA TYR A 126 8.84 -19.80 -5.85
C TYR A 126 7.50 -20.06 -5.17
N LYS A 127 7.51 -20.23 -3.84
CA LYS A 127 6.30 -20.40 -3.03
C LYS A 127 5.26 -19.33 -3.36
N ASP A 128 4.00 -19.72 -3.53
CA ASP A 128 2.83 -18.87 -3.79
C ASP A 128 2.94 -17.97 -5.05
N LYS A 129 3.81 -18.37 -6.00
CA LYS A 129 3.98 -17.66 -7.28
C LYS A 129 3.69 -18.60 -8.44
N ILE A 130 3.13 -18.07 -9.51
CA ILE A 130 2.88 -18.88 -10.72
C ILE A 130 4.22 -19.19 -11.41
N VAL A 131 4.45 -20.47 -11.63
CA VAL A 131 5.63 -20.99 -12.33
C VAL A 131 5.24 -21.80 -13.56
N ILE A 132 6.15 -21.85 -14.52
CA ILE A 132 6.07 -22.74 -15.68
C ILE A 132 7.00 -23.93 -15.42
N ILE A 133 6.46 -25.13 -15.59
CA ILE A 133 7.22 -26.38 -15.55
C ILE A 133 7.40 -26.83 -17.00
N GLU A 134 8.64 -26.83 -17.46
CA GLU A 134 9.00 -27.34 -18.81
C GLU A 134 9.05 -28.87 -18.78
N GLY A 135 8.90 -29.50 -19.95
CA GLY A 135 8.90 -30.98 -20.09
C GLY A 135 10.19 -31.66 -19.58
N ASN A 136 11.28 -30.91 -19.41
CA ASN A 136 12.54 -31.37 -18.81
C ASN A 136 12.56 -31.28 -17.27
N GLY A 137 11.46 -30.81 -16.63
CA GLY A 137 11.36 -30.66 -15.17
C GLY A 137 11.94 -29.33 -14.65
N GLU A 138 12.46 -28.48 -15.51
CA GLU A 138 12.92 -27.15 -15.09
C GLU A 138 11.74 -26.24 -14.70
N VAL A 139 11.87 -25.59 -13.54
CA VAL A 139 10.88 -24.65 -13.04
C VAL A 139 11.34 -23.24 -13.33
N ARG A 140 10.54 -22.51 -14.09
CA ARG A 140 10.84 -21.14 -14.48
C ARG A 140 9.72 -20.20 -14.09
N ARG A 141 10.08 -18.98 -13.67
CA ARG A 141 9.12 -17.93 -13.35
C ARG A 141 8.87 -17.05 -14.59
N PRO A 142 7.63 -16.98 -15.11
CA PRO A 142 7.25 -16.04 -16.17
C PRO A 142 7.19 -14.61 -15.62
N PHE A 143 7.22 -13.62 -16.50
CA PHE A 143 6.90 -12.24 -16.13
C PHE A 143 5.39 -12.12 -15.91
N ASP A 144 5.00 -11.88 -14.67
CA ASP A 144 3.63 -11.94 -14.21
C ASP A 144 3.04 -10.53 -14.06
N ILE A 145 1.99 -10.19 -14.83
CA ILE A 145 1.21 -8.94 -14.76
C ILE A 145 -0.24 -9.23 -14.34
N SER A 146 -0.46 -10.32 -13.65
CA SER A 146 -1.81 -10.74 -13.25
C SER A 146 -2.49 -9.72 -12.34
N ILE A 147 -3.80 -9.63 -12.43
CA ILE A 147 -4.60 -8.83 -11.50
C ILE A 147 -4.76 -9.65 -10.22
N THR A 148 -4.06 -9.25 -9.18
CA THR A 148 -4.15 -9.86 -7.86
C THR A 148 -5.17 -9.13 -6.98
N LYS A 149 -5.51 -9.67 -5.80
CA LYS A 149 -6.40 -9.07 -4.81
C LYS A 149 -6.04 -7.59 -4.54
N ASN A 150 -4.75 -7.30 -4.31
CA ASN A 150 -4.30 -5.94 -4.03
C ASN A 150 -4.41 -5.01 -5.24
N VAL A 151 -4.14 -5.51 -6.45
CA VAL A 151 -4.29 -4.73 -7.68
C VAL A 151 -5.76 -4.39 -7.94
N LEU A 152 -6.66 -5.35 -7.75
CA LEU A 152 -8.10 -5.09 -7.87
C LEU A 152 -8.58 -4.08 -6.81
N GLY A 153 -8.14 -4.24 -5.56
CA GLY A 153 -8.42 -3.30 -4.47
C GLY A 153 -7.93 -1.89 -4.79
N LEU A 154 -6.74 -1.76 -5.39
CA LEU A 154 -6.20 -0.48 -5.85
C LEU A 154 -7.10 0.19 -6.90
N PHE A 155 -7.55 -0.57 -7.90
CA PHE A 155 -8.48 -0.03 -8.90
C PHE A 155 -9.79 0.43 -8.27
N VAL A 156 -10.37 -0.39 -7.39
CA VAL A 156 -11.61 -0.05 -6.69
C VAL A 156 -11.43 1.22 -5.85
N SER A 157 -10.36 1.33 -5.08
CA SER A 157 -10.09 2.50 -4.24
C SER A 157 -9.86 3.76 -5.06
N CYS A 158 -9.11 3.67 -6.16
CA CYS A 158 -8.88 4.80 -7.07
C CYS A 158 -10.18 5.27 -7.75
N ILE A 159 -11.00 4.35 -8.24
CA ILE A 159 -12.30 4.67 -8.83
C ILE A 159 -13.20 5.33 -7.78
N LEU A 160 -13.26 4.76 -6.57
CA LEU A 160 -14.04 5.32 -5.47
C LEU A 160 -13.59 6.74 -5.14
N MET A 161 -12.28 6.97 -5.04
CA MET A 161 -11.72 8.29 -4.77
C MET A 161 -12.07 9.30 -5.86
N VAL A 162 -11.93 8.94 -7.13
CA VAL A 162 -12.32 9.80 -8.26
C VAL A 162 -13.81 10.13 -8.20
N VAL A 163 -14.67 9.12 -7.98
CA VAL A 163 -16.12 9.32 -7.87
C VAL A 163 -16.47 10.24 -6.71
N LEU A 164 -15.87 10.05 -5.53
CA LEU A 164 -16.09 10.92 -4.37
C LEU A 164 -15.70 12.38 -4.67
N PHE A 165 -14.53 12.63 -5.25
CA PHE A 165 -14.10 13.98 -5.62
C PHE A 165 -14.99 14.60 -6.68
N LEU A 166 -15.44 13.84 -7.69
CA LEU A 166 -16.40 14.33 -8.70
C LEU A 166 -17.77 14.69 -8.10
N ILE A 167 -18.25 13.89 -7.14
CA ILE A 167 -19.50 14.20 -6.41
C ILE A 167 -19.35 15.51 -5.63
N VAL A 168 -18.23 15.67 -4.92
CA VAL A 168 -17.93 16.89 -4.15
C VAL A 168 -17.81 18.10 -5.08
N ALA A 169 -17.04 18.00 -6.17
CA ALA A 169 -16.90 19.06 -7.17
C ALA A 169 -18.26 19.47 -7.80
N LYS A 170 -19.10 18.48 -8.16
CA LYS A 170 -20.44 18.72 -8.67
C LYS A 170 -21.34 19.40 -7.64
N ALA A 171 -21.20 19.05 -6.35
CA ALA A 171 -21.96 19.68 -5.27
C ALA A 171 -21.56 21.16 -5.11
N TYR A 172 -20.30 21.51 -5.26
CA TYR A 172 -19.83 22.92 -5.28
C TYR A 172 -20.45 23.69 -6.43
N LYS A 173 -20.37 23.18 -7.67
CA LYS A 173 -20.98 23.84 -8.85
C LYS A 173 -22.49 24.06 -8.68
N LYS A 174 -23.21 23.13 -8.00
CA LYS A 174 -24.66 23.25 -7.81
C LYS A 174 -25.06 24.23 -6.72
N ARG A 175 -24.25 24.35 -5.65
CA ARG A 175 -24.59 25.15 -4.46
C ARG A 175 -24.09 26.58 -4.50
N GLY A 176 -23.05 26.89 -5.31
CA GLY A 176 -22.43 28.21 -5.36
C GLY A 176 -21.92 28.65 -3.96
N GLU A 177 -22.33 29.82 -3.52
CA GLU A 177 -21.86 30.45 -2.25
C GLU A 177 -22.55 29.91 -0.98
N LYS A 178 -23.46 28.91 -1.11
CA LYS A 178 -24.17 28.35 0.05
C LYS A 178 -23.26 27.44 0.87
N ALA A 179 -23.46 27.44 2.20
CA ALA A 179 -22.70 26.61 3.11
C ALA A 179 -22.71 25.12 2.74
N PRO A 180 -21.55 24.43 2.82
CA PRO A 180 -21.42 23.02 2.50
C PRO A 180 -22.25 22.16 3.47
N LYS A 181 -22.73 21.00 2.99
CA LYS A 181 -23.52 20.06 3.81
C LYS A 181 -23.12 18.62 3.51
N GLY A 182 -23.13 17.78 4.55
CA GLY A 182 -22.87 16.34 4.45
C GLY A 182 -21.43 16.03 3.99
N LEU A 183 -21.27 15.14 3.03
CA LEU A 183 -19.96 14.74 2.50
C LEU A 183 -19.13 15.93 2.00
N GLN A 184 -19.75 16.92 1.39
CA GLN A 184 -19.06 18.14 0.95
C GLN A 184 -18.38 18.85 2.12
N SER A 185 -19.06 19.00 3.26
CA SER A 185 -18.49 19.66 4.46
C SER A 185 -17.32 18.87 5.04
N LEU A 186 -17.41 17.52 5.05
CA LEU A 186 -16.32 16.66 5.51
C LEU A 186 -15.07 16.80 4.64
N PHE A 187 -15.24 16.72 3.31
CA PHE A 187 -14.11 16.84 2.39
C PHE A 187 -13.50 18.24 2.42
N GLU A 188 -14.32 19.29 2.50
CA GLU A 188 -13.83 20.67 2.64
C GLU A 188 -12.99 20.85 3.88
N MET A 189 -13.46 20.35 5.03
CA MET A 189 -12.72 20.40 6.28
C MET A 189 -11.35 19.72 6.15
N LEU A 190 -11.29 18.52 5.56
CA LEU A 190 -10.04 17.79 5.38
C LEU A 190 -9.11 18.45 4.35
N ILE A 191 -9.64 18.99 3.26
CA ILE A 191 -8.84 19.73 2.27
C ILE A 191 -8.27 21.01 2.87
N CYS A 192 -9.08 21.77 3.63
CA CYS A 192 -8.60 22.95 4.34
C CYS A 192 -7.55 22.60 5.38
N PHE A 193 -7.72 21.51 6.11
CA PHE A 193 -6.74 21.00 7.05
C PHE A 193 -5.39 20.69 6.35
N VAL A 194 -5.39 19.97 5.23
CA VAL A 194 -4.15 19.69 4.49
C VAL A 194 -3.53 20.97 3.95
N ARG A 195 -4.33 21.93 3.47
CA ARG A 195 -3.86 23.21 2.96
C ARG A 195 -3.29 24.10 4.03
N ASP A 196 -4.07 24.35 5.09
CA ASP A 196 -3.76 25.41 6.07
C ASP A 196 -2.87 24.91 7.20
N ASP A 197 -3.06 23.68 7.66
CA ASP A 197 -2.28 23.10 8.78
C ASP A 197 -1.03 22.34 8.35
N ILE A 198 -1.00 21.82 7.12
CA ILE A 198 0.17 21.09 6.59
C ILE A 198 0.91 21.95 5.58
N ALA A 199 0.33 22.20 4.40
CA ALA A 199 1.06 22.77 3.28
C ALA A 199 1.59 24.18 3.57
N LYS A 200 0.75 25.09 4.05
CA LYS A 200 1.16 26.48 4.33
C LYS A 200 2.12 26.63 5.50
N LYS A 201 2.10 25.69 6.46
CA LYS A 201 3.02 25.76 7.61
C LYS A 201 4.40 25.17 7.32
N THR A 202 4.50 24.32 6.29
CA THR A 202 5.74 23.57 6.01
C THR A 202 6.42 24.02 4.72
N ILE A 203 5.67 24.58 3.78
CA ILE A 203 6.16 25.03 2.47
C ILE A 203 5.96 26.53 2.39
N ASP A 204 6.89 27.21 1.73
CA ASP A 204 6.86 28.66 1.51
C ASP A 204 5.56 29.12 0.82
N GLU A 205 5.05 30.30 1.19
CA GLU A 205 3.77 30.83 0.70
C GLU A 205 3.69 30.90 -0.82
N HIS A 206 4.83 31.09 -1.50
CA HIS A 206 4.90 31.16 -2.98
C HIS A 206 4.90 29.80 -3.66
N HIS A 207 5.23 28.72 -2.95
CA HIS A 207 5.44 27.42 -3.57
C HIS A 207 4.41 26.35 -3.15
N TYR A 208 3.66 26.52 -2.04
CA TYR A 208 2.75 25.51 -1.53
C TYR A 208 1.64 25.12 -2.52
N GLU A 209 1.15 26.07 -3.35
CA GLU A 209 0.08 25.81 -4.33
C GLU A 209 0.47 24.75 -5.37
N LYS A 210 1.75 24.67 -5.71
CA LYS A 210 2.28 23.68 -6.65
C LYS A 210 2.21 22.25 -6.09
N TYR A 211 2.49 22.09 -4.80
CA TYR A 211 2.56 20.78 -4.13
C TYR A 211 1.24 20.36 -3.48
N LEU A 212 0.33 21.31 -3.24
CA LEU A 212 -0.96 21.06 -2.61
C LEU A 212 -1.77 19.93 -3.28
N PRO A 213 -1.90 19.85 -4.62
CA PRO A 213 -2.64 18.77 -5.26
C PRO A 213 -2.08 17.38 -4.94
N TYR A 214 -0.74 17.25 -4.92
CA TYR A 214 -0.08 16.00 -4.54
C TYR A 214 -0.33 15.65 -3.08
N LEU A 215 -0.15 16.60 -2.16
CA LEU A 215 -0.36 16.39 -0.73
C LEU A 215 -1.81 15.97 -0.42
N VAL A 216 -2.79 16.63 -1.02
CA VAL A 216 -4.21 16.25 -0.90
C VAL A 216 -4.45 14.84 -1.46
N THR A 217 -3.88 14.53 -2.62
CA THR A 217 -4.04 13.20 -3.24
C THR A 217 -3.48 12.11 -2.33
N VAL A 218 -2.27 12.29 -1.82
CA VAL A 218 -1.60 11.31 -0.94
C VAL A 218 -2.36 11.15 0.37
N PHE A 219 -2.79 12.26 0.99
CA PHE A 219 -3.59 12.21 2.21
C PHE A 219 -4.86 11.39 2.03
N PHE A 220 -5.66 11.70 1.02
CA PHE A 220 -6.90 10.97 0.78
C PHE A 220 -6.66 9.54 0.30
N PHE A 221 -5.63 9.30 -0.49
CA PHE A 221 -5.27 7.94 -0.90
C PHE A 221 -4.95 7.07 0.30
N ILE A 222 -4.09 7.50 1.20
CA ILE A 222 -3.74 6.75 2.41
C ILE A 222 -4.97 6.62 3.31
N PHE A 223 -5.67 7.71 3.58
CA PHE A 223 -6.82 7.72 4.48
C PHE A 223 -7.95 6.80 4.01
N ILE A 224 -8.35 6.91 2.74
CA ILE A 224 -9.41 6.08 2.18
C ILE A 224 -8.99 4.61 2.13
N ASN A 225 -7.75 4.30 1.70
CA ASN A 225 -7.29 2.91 1.66
C ASN A 225 -7.19 2.28 3.05
N ASN A 226 -6.75 3.03 4.05
CA ASN A 226 -6.75 2.55 5.44
C ASN A 226 -8.17 2.28 5.94
N LEU A 227 -9.13 3.17 5.66
CA LEU A 227 -10.53 2.96 6.01
C LEU A 227 -11.14 1.75 5.29
N LEU A 228 -10.85 1.58 4.01
CA LEU A 228 -11.34 0.44 3.23
C LEU A 228 -10.73 -0.87 3.71
N GLY A 229 -9.47 -0.83 4.18
CA GLY A 229 -8.79 -1.98 4.78
C GLY A 229 -9.47 -2.49 6.05
N LEU A 230 -10.03 -1.59 6.87
CA LEU A 230 -10.75 -1.94 8.11
C LEU A 230 -12.11 -2.61 7.86
N ILE A 231 -12.68 -2.48 6.66
CA ILE A 231 -14.00 -3.04 6.33
C ILE A 231 -13.80 -4.44 5.72
N PRO A 232 -14.08 -5.55 6.44
CA PRO A 232 -13.85 -6.91 5.93
C PRO A 232 -14.94 -7.39 4.97
N ILE A 233 -15.49 -6.52 4.13
CA ILE A 233 -16.57 -6.83 3.19
C ILE A 233 -16.13 -6.56 1.77
N PHE A 234 -16.32 -7.54 0.88
CA PHE A 234 -16.07 -7.35 -0.55
C PHE A 234 -16.90 -6.17 -1.12
N PRO A 235 -16.36 -5.30 -1.97
CA PRO A 235 -15.01 -5.28 -2.57
C PRO A 235 -13.94 -4.53 -1.74
N PHE A 236 -14.16 -4.35 -0.45
CA PHE A 236 -13.25 -3.73 0.51
C PHE A 236 -12.42 -4.83 1.23
N GLY A 237 -11.59 -4.46 2.20
CA GLY A 237 -10.79 -5.45 2.94
C GLY A 237 -9.49 -5.89 2.24
N ALA A 238 -9.13 -5.26 1.09
CA ALA A 238 -7.77 -5.38 0.58
C ALA A 238 -6.87 -4.42 1.36
N ASN A 239 -5.96 -5.00 2.15
CA ASN A 239 -5.00 -4.21 2.94
C ASN A 239 -3.88 -3.65 2.01
N LEU A 240 -4.21 -2.59 1.25
CA LEU A 240 -3.27 -2.00 0.28
C LEU A 240 -2.08 -1.34 0.94
N THR A 241 -2.31 -0.60 2.01
CA THR A 241 -1.26 0.10 2.77
C THR A 241 -0.46 -0.84 3.66
N GLY A 242 -0.98 -2.03 3.96
CA GLY A 242 -0.25 -3.16 4.53
C GLY A 242 0.57 -3.96 3.50
N ASN A 243 0.64 -3.52 2.24
CA ASN A 243 1.55 -4.07 1.26
C ASN A 243 2.76 -3.14 1.12
N ILE A 244 3.95 -3.67 1.48
CA ILE A 244 5.20 -2.89 1.48
C ILE A 244 5.54 -2.33 0.09
N THR A 245 5.16 -3.01 -1.00
CA THR A 245 5.40 -2.53 -2.37
C THR A 245 4.63 -1.23 -2.63
N VAL A 246 3.37 -1.15 -2.20
CA VAL A 246 2.54 0.05 -2.37
C VAL A 246 3.11 1.22 -1.57
N THR A 247 3.52 0.98 -0.32
CA THR A 247 4.07 2.03 0.54
C THR A 247 5.43 2.52 0.08
N ILE A 248 6.30 1.63 -0.42
CA ILE A 248 7.59 2.02 -1.03
C ILE A 248 7.36 2.86 -2.28
N VAL A 249 6.44 2.48 -3.16
CA VAL A 249 6.14 3.25 -4.37
C VAL A 249 5.63 4.64 -4.00
N LEU A 250 4.77 4.77 -3.01
CA LEU A 250 4.25 6.06 -2.55
C LEU A 250 5.37 6.96 -1.99
N ALA A 251 6.26 6.38 -1.18
CA ALA A 251 7.43 7.07 -0.65
C ALA A 251 8.43 7.45 -1.76
N LEU A 252 8.60 6.59 -2.76
CA LEU A 252 9.44 6.86 -3.92
C LEU A 252 8.92 8.04 -4.74
N PHE A 253 7.60 8.18 -4.91
CA PHE A 253 7.02 9.37 -5.54
C PHE A 253 7.37 10.65 -4.77
N THR A 254 7.21 10.63 -3.44
CA THR A 254 7.61 11.78 -2.61
C THR A 254 9.09 12.09 -2.81
N PHE A 255 9.96 11.07 -2.81
CA PHE A 255 11.39 11.19 -3.03
C PHE A 255 11.73 11.79 -4.42
N ILE A 256 11.10 11.28 -5.47
CA ILE A 256 11.31 11.75 -6.85
C ILE A 256 10.89 13.20 -6.97
N ILE A 257 9.70 13.57 -6.45
CA ILE A 257 9.20 14.94 -6.50
C ILE A 257 10.14 15.89 -5.74
N THR A 258 10.57 15.50 -4.52
CA THR A 258 11.52 16.28 -3.71
C THR A 258 12.82 16.56 -4.47
N ASN A 259 13.38 15.53 -5.12
CA ASN A 259 14.67 15.68 -5.82
C ASN A 259 14.53 16.38 -7.18
N ILE A 260 13.48 16.10 -7.98
CA ILE A 260 13.32 16.76 -9.29
C ILE A 260 13.06 18.26 -9.16
N PHE A 261 12.31 18.66 -8.15
CA PHE A 261 11.94 20.07 -7.95
C PHE A 261 12.83 20.78 -6.91
N GLY A 262 13.88 20.11 -6.42
CA GLY A 262 14.85 20.68 -5.48
C GLY A 262 15.63 21.86 -6.11
N ASN A 263 15.78 22.96 -5.35
CA ASN A 263 16.56 24.11 -5.72
C ASN A 263 18.08 23.79 -5.68
N ARG A 264 18.88 24.62 -6.34
CA ARG A 264 20.36 24.48 -6.30
C ARG A 264 20.92 24.52 -4.88
N GLU A 265 20.30 25.26 -4.00
CA GLU A 265 20.67 25.36 -2.60
C GLU A 265 20.43 24.06 -1.84
N TYR A 266 19.34 23.40 -2.08
CA TYR A 266 19.07 22.06 -1.53
C TYR A 266 20.21 21.07 -1.84
N TYR A 267 20.68 21.04 -3.08
CA TYR A 267 21.81 20.18 -3.45
C TYR A 267 23.15 20.66 -2.88
N LYS A 268 23.34 21.98 -2.78
CA LYS A 268 24.51 22.57 -2.15
C LYS A 268 24.57 22.26 -0.66
N ASP A 269 23.42 22.26 0.03
CA ASP A 269 23.31 21.91 1.43
C ASP A 269 23.61 20.43 1.69
N ILE A 270 23.22 19.53 0.78
CA ILE A 270 23.56 18.10 0.85
C ILE A 270 25.08 17.90 0.77
N VAL A 271 25.75 18.62 -0.15
CA VAL A 271 27.19 18.47 -0.39
C VAL A 271 28.03 19.30 0.59
N ASN A 272 27.53 20.48 0.96
CA ASN A 272 28.27 21.44 1.77
C ASN A 272 27.35 22.08 2.83
N THR A 273 26.91 21.29 3.81
CA THR A 273 26.02 21.72 4.89
C THR A 273 26.54 22.99 5.57
N PRO A 274 25.77 24.10 5.62
CA PRO A 274 26.17 25.34 6.28
C PRO A 274 26.35 25.15 7.79
N GLY A 275 27.28 25.91 8.39
CA GLY A 275 27.54 25.87 9.83
C GLY A 275 28.40 24.71 10.33
N VAL A 276 28.83 23.81 9.46
CA VAL A 276 29.70 22.67 9.84
C VAL A 276 31.19 23.03 9.66
N PRO A 277 32.04 22.81 10.69
CA PRO A 277 33.47 23.07 10.61
C PRO A 277 34.15 22.29 9.48
N TRP A 278 35.17 22.89 8.87
CA TRP A 278 35.89 22.35 7.70
C TRP A 278 36.51 20.96 7.92
N TYR A 279 36.94 20.64 9.14
CA TYR A 279 37.57 19.35 9.49
C TYR A 279 36.58 18.16 9.46
N LEU A 280 35.25 18.40 9.50
CA LEU A 280 34.25 17.37 9.30
C LEU A 280 33.85 17.21 7.82
N LYS A 281 34.32 18.13 6.96
CA LYS A 281 34.15 18.09 5.51
C LYS A 281 35.32 17.49 4.78
N LEU A 282 36.56 17.60 5.35
CA LEU A 282 37.84 17.09 4.82
C LEU A 282 38.75 16.65 5.98
N PRO A 283 39.50 15.53 5.89
CA PRO A 283 39.75 14.65 4.73
C PRO A 283 38.68 13.56 4.54
N VAL A 284 37.82 13.30 5.55
CA VAL A 284 36.72 12.33 5.44
C VAL A 284 35.41 13.11 5.33
N PRO A 285 34.71 13.04 4.21
CA PRO A 285 33.45 13.80 4.00
C PRO A 285 32.29 13.16 4.77
N LEU A 286 32.40 13.11 6.10
CA LEU A 286 31.40 12.49 6.98
C LEU A 286 30.04 13.14 6.85
N MET A 287 29.99 14.48 6.82
CA MET A 287 28.72 15.22 6.80
C MET A 287 27.97 15.06 5.48
N PRO A 288 28.60 15.20 4.30
CA PRO A 288 27.94 14.90 3.03
C PRO A 288 27.44 13.45 2.92
N VAL A 289 28.19 12.49 3.48
CA VAL A 289 27.77 11.08 3.47
C VAL A 289 26.53 10.88 4.36
N ILE A 290 26.49 11.46 5.56
CA ILE A 290 25.36 11.38 6.46
C ILE A 290 24.10 12.02 5.82
N GLU A 291 24.25 13.20 5.18
CA GLU A 291 23.14 13.88 4.53
C GLU A 291 22.64 13.10 3.30
N LEU A 292 23.56 12.52 2.53
CA LEU A 292 23.20 11.65 1.40
C LEU A 292 22.45 10.39 1.88
N VAL A 293 22.95 9.72 2.93
CA VAL A 293 22.24 8.57 3.54
C VAL A 293 20.90 9.01 4.09
N GLY A 294 20.84 10.19 4.72
CA GLY A 294 19.58 10.81 5.20
C GLY A 294 18.56 11.00 4.09
N CYS A 295 18.99 11.41 2.90
CA CYS A 295 18.13 11.59 1.74
C CYS A 295 17.42 10.29 1.32
N PHE A 296 18.10 9.13 1.42
CA PHE A 296 17.52 7.82 1.12
C PHE A 296 16.73 7.22 2.29
N THR A 297 17.18 7.44 3.52
CA THR A 297 16.52 6.88 4.70
C THR A 297 15.15 7.54 4.98
N LYS A 298 15.00 8.83 4.67
CA LYS A 298 13.74 9.57 4.87
C LYS A 298 12.54 8.88 4.18
N PRO A 299 12.54 8.63 2.85
CA PRO A 299 11.44 7.93 2.19
C PRO A 299 11.30 6.48 2.65
N PHE A 300 12.41 5.79 2.96
CA PHE A 300 12.36 4.43 3.48
C PHE A 300 11.60 4.35 4.81
N VAL A 301 11.95 5.21 5.77
CA VAL A 301 11.26 5.28 7.08
C VAL A 301 9.77 5.61 6.89
N LEU A 302 9.45 6.47 5.92
CA LEU A 302 8.08 6.84 5.61
C LEU A 302 7.25 5.63 5.14
N ALA A 303 7.83 4.83 4.23
CA ALA A 303 7.20 3.61 3.71
C ALA A 303 7.03 2.55 4.81
N VAL A 304 8.09 2.26 5.57
CA VAL A 304 8.07 1.24 6.63
C VAL A 304 7.09 1.61 7.73
N ARG A 305 7.01 2.89 8.13
CA ARG A 305 6.06 3.34 9.14
C ARG A 305 4.61 3.09 8.72
N LEU A 306 4.26 3.43 7.48
CA LEU A 306 2.91 3.21 6.97
C LEU A 306 2.58 1.72 6.92
N PHE A 307 3.47 0.91 6.36
CA PHE A 307 3.33 -0.54 6.28
C PHE A 307 3.20 -1.19 7.65
N ALA A 308 4.15 -0.91 8.57
CA ALA A 308 4.24 -1.58 9.85
C ALA A 308 3.02 -1.32 10.75
N ASN A 309 2.54 -0.07 10.80
CA ASN A 309 1.41 0.27 11.66
C ASN A 309 0.12 -0.42 11.23
N ILE A 310 -0.18 -0.42 9.93
CA ILE A 310 -1.40 -1.06 9.42
C ILE A 310 -1.30 -2.58 9.55
N THR A 311 -0.16 -3.16 9.20
CA THR A 311 0.05 -4.62 9.30
C THR A 311 -0.02 -5.08 10.76
N ALA A 312 0.59 -4.34 11.70
CA ALA A 312 0.56 -4.66 13.12
C ALA A 312 -0.86 -4.64 13.69
N GLY A 313 -1.68 -3.64 13.35
CA GLY A 313 -3.07 -3.57 13.76
C GLY A 313 -3.85 -4.80 13.34
N HIS A 314 -3.82 -5.14 12.05
CA HIS A 314 -4.50 -6.35 11.54
C HIS A 314 -4.02 -7.64 12.19
N ILE A 315 -2.72 -7.79 12.45
CA ILE A 315 -2.18 -8.96 13.15
C ILE A 315 -2.76 -9.07 14.57
N VAL A 316 -2.87 -7.96 15.27
CA VAL A 316 -3.41 -7.93 16.64
C VAL A 316 -4.89 -8.32 16.66
N VAL A 317 -5.72 -7.77 15.77
CA VAL A 317 -7.15 -8.11 15.68
C VAL A 317 -7.34 -9.57 15.31
N LEU A 318 -6.63 -10.08 14.30
CA LEU A 318 -6.67 -11.49 13.92
C LEU A 318 -6.18 -12.40 15.07
N GLY A 319 -5.17 -11.97 15.83
CA GLY A 319 -4.68 -12.68 17.01
C GLY A 319 -5.75 -12.84 18.08
N PHE A 320 -6.54 -11.78 18.37
CA PHE A 320 -7.65 -11.90 19.32
C PHE A 320 -8.76 -12.85 18.84
N ILE A 321 -9.03 -12.88 17.55
CA ILE A 321 -10.01 -13.81 16.98
C ILE A 321 -9.47 -15.25 17.08
N THR A 322 -8.22 -15.47 16.71
CA THR A 322 -7.62 -16.79 16.69
C THR A 322 -7.51 -17.42 18.09
N ILE A 323 -7.24 -16.62 19.12
CA ILE A 323 -7.13 -17.11 20.50
C ILE A 323 -8.46 -17.72 21.01
N ILE A 324 -9.61 -17.27 20.48
CA ILE A 324 -10.93 -17.84 20.80
C ILE A 324 -10.99 -19.29 20.34
N PHE A 325 -10.50 -19.58 19.13
CA PHE A 325 -10.52 -20.92 18.56
C PHE A 325 -9.54 -21.83 19.30
N VAL A 326 -8.32 -21.36 19.55
CA VAL A 326 -7.29 -22.14 20.27
C VAL A 326 -7.75 -22.54 21.68
N LEU A 327 -8.33 -21.62 22.43
CA LEU A 327 -8.87 -21.91 23.75
C LEU A 327 -10.16 -22.74 23.69
N GLY A 328 -10.95 -22.61 22.64
CA GLY A 328 -12.13 -23.42 22.39
C GLY A 328 -11.81 -24.90 22.17
N GLU A 329 -10.68 -25.23 21.54
CA GLU A 329 -10.18 -26.61 21.39
C GLU A 329 -9.77 -27.21 22.73
N MET A 330 -9.19 -26.40 23.65
CA MET A 330 -8.79 -26.90 24.99
C MET A 330 -9.99 -27.12 25.89
N SER A 331 -10.97 -26.19 25.88
CA SER A 331 -12.19 -26.28 26.70
C SER A 331 -13.27 -25.37 26.13
N MET A 332 -14.47 -25.93 25.96
CA MET A 332 -15.64 -25.18 25.49
C MET A 332 -15.98 -23.98 26.39
N TYR A 333 -15.85 -24.11 27.70
CA TYR A 333 -16.07 -22.99 28.63
C TYR A 333 -15.01 -21.90 28.52
N ALA A 334 -13.74 -22.29 28.32
CA ALA A 334 -12.65 -21.36 28.11
C ALA A 334 -12.83 -20.56 26.79
N GLY A 335 -13.25 -21.24 25.73
CA GLY A 335 -13.58 -20.61 24.46
C GLY A 335 -14.70 -19.55 24.58
N TYR A 336 -15.81 -19.88 25.27
CA TYR A 336 -16.89 -18.93 25.50
C TYR A 336 -16.48 -17.74 26.39
N ALA A 337 -15.76 -17.99 27.47
CA ALA A 337 -15.27 -16.91 28.32
C ALA A 337 -14.33 -15.98 27.55
N MET A 338 -13.41 -16.56 26.77
CA MET A 338 -12.45 -15.77 25.98
C MET A 338 -13.11 -15.04 24.80
N SER A 339 -14.21 -15.56 24.23
CA SER A 339 -14.90 -14.89 23.13
C SER A 339 -15.43 -13.52 23.54
N VAL A 340 -15.95 -13.35 24.76
CA VAL A 340 -16.41 -12.06 25.27
C VAL A 340 -15.24 -11.10 25.43
N VAL A 341 -14.15 -11.55 26.03
CA VAL A 341 -12.95 -10.71 26.25
C VAL A 341 -12.30 -10.33 24.94
N SER A 342 -12.06 -11.29 24.04
CA SER A 342 -11.47 -11.05 22.73
C SER A 342 -12.31 -10.12 21.87
N LEU A 343 -13.64 -10.26 21.88
CA LEU A 343 -14.52 -9.39 21.12
C LEU A 343 -14.44 -7.93 21.63
N LEU A 344 -14.44 -7.72 22.95
CA LEU A 344 -14.30 -6.37 23.49
C LEU A 344 -12.94 -5.76 23.16
N LEU A 345 -11.86 -6.54 23.24
CA LEU A 345 -10.52 -6.09 22.88
C LEU A 345 -10.39 -5.83 21.38
N ALA A 346 -10.97 -6.68 20.53
CA ALA A 346 -10.98 -6.46 19.08
C ALA A 346 -11.69 -5.15 18.72
N ILE A 347 -12.88 -4.90 19.26
CA ILE A 347 -13.61 -3.63 19.03
C ILE A 347 -12.77 -2.43 19.50
N PHE A 348 -12.10 -2.54 20.65
CA PHE A 348 -11.23 -1.47 21.16
C PHE A 348 -10.05 -1.23 20.21
N VAL A 349 -9.41 -2.28 19.71
CA VAL A 349 -8.30 -2.17 18.76
C VAL A 349 -8.78 -1.62 17.40
N ASP A 350 -9.96 -2.02 16.90
CA ASP A 350 -10.54 -1.46 15.68
C ASP A 350 -10.78 0.05 15.79
N CYS A 351 -11.23 0.53 16.97
CA CYS A 351 -11.34 1.95 17.24
C CYS A 351 -9.98 2.66 17.23
N LEU A 352 -8.94 2.03 17.77
CA LEU A 352 -7.58 2.55 17.69
C LEU A 352 -7.05 2.54 16.24
N GLU A 353 -7.31 1.48 15.46
CA GLU A 353 -6.93 1.42 14.05
C GLU A 353 -7.57 2.52 13.23
N LEU A 354 -8.84 2.88 13.51
CA LEU A 354 -9.49 4.02 12.86
C LEU A 354 -8.75 5.34 13.13
N LEU A 355 -8.32 5.54 14.38
CA LEU A 355 -7.51 6.71 14.75
C LEU A 355 -6.15 6.67 14.06
N VAL A 356 -5.48 5.53 14.09
CA VAL A 356 -4.18 5.31 13.44
C VAL A 356 -4.29 5.52 11.92
N ALA A 357 -5.38 5.11 11.27
CA ALA A 357 -5.64 5.33 9.86
C ALA A 357 -5.57 6.83 9.49
N PHE A 358 -6.18 7.68 10.30
CA PHE A 358 -6.12 9.13 10.13
C PHE A 358 -4.72 9.69 10.42
N ILE A 359 -4.11 9.28 11.55
CA ILE A 359 -2.77 9.74 11.95
C ILE A 359 -1.73 9.37 10.90
N GLN A 360 -1.80 8.18 10.28
CA GLN A 360 -0.87 7.78 9.24
C GLN A 360 -0.99 8.62 7.97
N ALA A 361 -2.20 8.92 7.53
CA ALA A 361 -2.43 9.84 6.42
C ALA A 361 -1.85 11.23 6.72
N TYR A 362 -2.09 11.74 7.94
CA TYR A 362 -1.55 13.02 8.40
C TYR A 362 -0.02 13.04 8.43
N VAL A 363 0.60 12.07 9.12
CA VAL A 363 2.06 12.01 9.31
C VAL A 363 2.78 11.84 7.98
N PHE A 364 2.27 10.96 7.09
CA PHE A 364 2.86 10.78 5.77
C PHE A 364 2.83 12.07 4.96
N THR A 365 1.68 12.75 4.94
CA THR A 365 1.50 14.00 4.21
C THR A 365 2.33 15.13 4.80
N LEU A 366 2.40 15.23 6.13
CA LEU A 366 3.22 16.23 6.83
C LEU A 366 4.72 16.06 6.53
N LEU A 367 5.23 14.82 6.62
CA LEU A 367 6.64 14.56 6.32
C LEU A 367 6.95 14.80 4.84
N SER A 368 6.05 14.44 3.93
CA SER A 368 6.18 14.76 2.50
C SER A 368 6.23 16.28 2.28
N ALA A 369 5.37 17.04 2.93
CA ALA A 369 5.34 18.50 2.85
C ALA A 369 6.62 19.13 3.44
N LEU A 370 7.14 18.59 4.55
CA LEU A 370 8.43 19.02 5.11
C LEU A 370 9.58 18.78 4.14
N TYR A 371 9.60 17.65 3.42
CA TYR A 371 10.65 17.38 2.43
C TYR A 371 10.55 18.35 1.24
N PHE A 372 9.35 18.68 0.79
CA PHE A 372 9.15 19.71 -0.24
C PHE A 372 9.56 21.10 0.26
N GLY A 373 9.23 21.46 1.49
CA GLY A 373 9.64 22.73 2.10
C GLY A 373 11.17 22.87 2.19
N MET A 374 11.87 21.78 2.56
CA MET A 374 13.33 21.77 2.57
C MET A 374 13.92 21.89 1.16
N SER A 375 13.29 21.29 0.15
CA SER A 375 13.79 21.32 -1.22
C SER A 375 13.55 22.65 -1.94
N CYS A 376 12.63 23.47 -1.44
CA CYS A 376 12.24 24.76 -2.04
C CYS A 376 12.78 25.99 -1.29
N LYS A 377 13.56 25.82 -0.20
CA LYS A 377 14.12 26.94 0.53
C LYS A 377 14.93 27.86 -0.38
N GLU A 378 14.57 29.14 -0.41
CA GLU A 378 15.37 30.20 -1.01
C GLU A 378 16.31 30.82 0.04
N GLU A 379 17.54 31.21 -0.38
CA GLU A 379 18.41 32.01 0.48
C GLU A 379 17.73 33.33 0.81
N HIS A 380 17.40 33.56 2.07
CA HIS A 380 17.21 34.93 2.55
C HIS A 380 18.58 35.63 2.37
N LYS A 381 18.73 36.39 1.30
CA LYS A 381 19.82 37.36 1.21
C LYS A 381 19.59 38.39 2.31
N GLU A 382 20.35 38.23 3.41
CA GLU A 382 20.57 39.33 4.35
C GLU A 382 21.34 40.47 3.66
#